data_23b753b5eb246a8d93cea6f6c2cd306d
#
_entry.id   23b753b5eb246a8d93cea6f6c2cd306d
#
_cell.length_a   1.000
_cell.length_b   1.000
_cell.length_c   1.000
_cell.angle_alpha   90.00
_cell.angle_beta   90.00
_cell.angle_gamma   90.00
#
_symmetry.space_group_name_H-M   'P 1'
#
loop_
_entity.id
_entity.type
_entity.pdbx_description
1 polymer ?
#
loop_
_entity_poly.entity_id
_entity_poly.type
_entity_poly.pdbx_seq_one_letter_code
_entity_poly.pdbx_strand_id
1 'polypeptide(L)'
;VSTALGGMKLAESVQGRERYDIMLRYDRPFRETAEALGEVLVPTPEGQHIPLGELASVKFTEGPPMIRSENARLTGWVFVDIAGRDLGGFVAEARRVVDETVELPMGYAIEWSGQYEQLQEAAARLKIAIPAAVAIIFLLLMLHFGRLDRTLMIMLSVPFGLIGGLWAVYLAGYNLSVAVAIGFIALGGIAAETAVVMLLYIDKQVRDHPPATLAELHDAIAHGAILRVRPKLMTVATIMAGLLPIFLTEGLGSDVMRRIALPMLGGMVSTTLLTLIVIPAIYLIWVGRALRRHPEKSGQTAPLVPQRVKG
;
A
#
# COMPACT_ATOMS: atom_id res chain seq x y z
N VAL A 1 -34.62 -12.10 43.42
CA VAL A 1 -33.69 -11.06 42.94
C VAL A 1 -33.68 -11.01 41.42
N SER A 2 -33.33 -12.09 40.70
CA SER A 2 -33.25 -12.12 39.23
C SER A 2 -34.54 -11.64 38.54
N THR A 3 -35.72 -12.08 39.02
CA THR A 3 -37.04 -11.66 38.49
C THR A 3 -37.33 -10.18 38.69
N ALA A 4 -37.01 -9.65 39.89
CA ALA A 4 -37.29 -8.26 40.22
C ALA A 4 -36.34 -7.27 39.50
N LEU A 5 -35.07 -7.61 39.38
CA LEU A 5 -34.03 -6.77 38.80
C LEU A 5 -33.80 -7.06 37.32
N GLY A 6 -33.62 -8.33 36.94
CA GLY A 6 -33.37 -8.74 35.57
C GLY A 6 -34.62 -8.79 34.68
N GLY A 7 -35.75 -9.07 35.29
CA GLY A 7 -37.04 -9.27 34.63
C GLY A 7 -37.36 -10.73 34.34
N MET A 8 -38.66 -11.00 34.31
CA MET A 8 -39.25 -12.30 33.94
C MET A 8 -40.09 -12.12 32.69
N LYS A 9 -39.85 -12.92 31.67
CA LYS A 9 -40.70 -12.95 30.47
C LYS A 9 -42.08 -13.51 30.85
N LEU A 10 -43.14 -12.72 30.70
CA LEU A 10 -44.52 -13.11 30.95
C LEU A 10 -45.20 -13.67 29.70
N ALA A 11 -44.99 -12.97 28.58
CA ALA A 11 -45.63 -13.28 27.32
C ALA A 11 -44.78 -12.78 26.14
N GLU A 12 -45.21 -13.11 24.95
CA GLU A 12 -44.60 -12.62 23.70
C GLU A 12 -45.71 -12.00 22.83
N SER A 13 -45.55 -10.78 22.40
CA SER A 13 -46.42 -10.14 21.43
C SER A 13 -45.84 -10.38 20.02
N VAL A 14 -46.71 -10.85 19.12
CA VAL A 14 -46.35 -11.12 17.74
C VAL A 14 -47.02 -10.08 16.84
N GLN A 15 -46.25 -9.24 16.17
CA GLN A 15 -46.74 -8.22 15.24
C GLN A 15 -46.13 -8.48 13.86
N GLY A 16 -46.88 -9.21 13.04
CA GLY A 16 -46.36 -9.65 11.75
C GLY A 16 -45.18 -10.61 11.87
N ARG A 17 -43.98 -10.21 11.47
CA ARG A 17 -42.76 -11.00 11.62
C ARG A 17 -41.96 -10.67 12.88
N GLU A 18 -42.32 -9.60 13.55
CA GLU A 18 -41.61 -9.10 14.75
C GLU A 18 -42.21 -9.77 16.01
N ARG A 19 -41.32 -10.05 16.95
CA ARG A 19 -41.64 -10.65 18.24
C ARG A 19 -41.09 -9.78 19.34
N TYR A 20 -41.96 -9.40 20.27
CA TYR A 20 -41.63 -8.54 21.41
C TYR A 20 -41.92 -9.26 22.72
N ASP A 21 -40.90 -9.41 23.54
CA ASP A 21 -41.01 -9.97 24.85
C ASP A 21 -41.67 -9.00 25.84
N ILE A 22 -42.74 -9.42 26.49
CA ILE A 22 -43.36 -8.67 27.58
C ILE A 22 -42.67 -9.10 28.86
N MET A 23 -41.88 -8.16 29.45
CA MET A 23 -41.06 -8.43 30.62
C MET A 23 -41.66 -7.77 31.86
N LEU A 24 -41.80 -8.53 32.96
CA LEU A 24 -42.11 -7.99 34.26
C LEU A 24 -40.85 -7.78 35.08
N ARG A 25 -40.62 -6.56 35.54
CA ARG A 25 -39.51 -6.21 36.45
C ARG A 25 -39.90 -5.01 37.31
N TYR A 26 -39.13 -4.76 38.36
CA TYR A 26 -39.34 -3.55 39.16
C TYR A 26 -39.09 -2.29 38.31
N ASP A 27 -39.82 -1.22 38.67
CA ASP A 27 -39.64 0.07 37.99
C ASP A 27 -38.22 0.64 38.24
N ARG A 28 -37.81 1.52 37.36
CA ARG A 28 -36.45 2.02 37.31
C ARG A 28 -35.91 2.63 38.60
N PRO A 29 -36.68 3.46 39.33
CA PRO A 29 -36.24 4.05 40.59
C PRO A 29 -35.82 3.03 41.65
N PHE A 30 -36.43 1.85 41.67
CA PHE A 30 -36.15 0.80 42.65
C PHE A 30 -34.91 -0.06 42.31
N ARG A 31 -34.21 0.19 41.23
CA ARG A 31 -33.08 -0.62 40.76
C ARG A 31 -31.93 0.17 40.19
N GLU A 32 -31.93 1.51 40.33
CA GLU A 32 -30.95 2.38 39.69
C GLU A 32 -29.72 2.64 40.57
N THR A 33 -29.87 2.61 41.88
CA THR A 33 -28.77 2.81 42.83
C THR A 33 -28.55 1.59 43.73
N ALA A 34 -27.36 1.47 44.33
CA ALA A 34 -27.05 0.37 45.24
C ALA A 34 -27.93 0.41 46.48
N GLU A 35 -28.27 1.61 46.94
CA GLU A 35 -29.17 1.83 48.08
C GLU A 35 -30.57 1.34 47.76
N ALA A 36 -31.15 1.76 46.64
CA ALA A 36 -32.48 1.30 46.19
C ALA A 36 -32.51 -0.21 45.96
N LEU A 37 -31.45 -0.81 45.46
CA LEU A 37 -31.32 -2.27 45.35
C LEU A 37 -31.29 -2.96 46.72
N GLY A 38 -30.68 -2.35 47.73
CA GLY A 38 -30.66 -2.84 49.10
C GLY A 38 -32.05 -2.88 49.77
N GLU A 39 -32.96 -2.00 49.38
CA GLU A 39 -34.32 -1.93 49.88
C GLU A 39 -35.31 -2.93 49.22
N VAL A 40 -34.89 -3.59 48.15
CA VAL A 40 -35.71 -4.59 47.48
C VAL A 40 -36.08 -5.74 48.44
N LEU A 41 -37.37 -5.95 48.60
CA LEU A 41 -37.88 -6.98 49.53
C LEU A 41 -37.78 -8.38 48.92
N VAL A 42 -37.14 -9.28 49.66
CA VAL A 42 -37.01 -10.71 49.32
C VAL A 42 -37.95 -11.52 50.20
N PRO A 43 -38.90 -12.27 49.63
CA PRO A 43 -39.78 -13.12 50.45
C PRO A 43 -39.02 -14.34 50.99
N THR A 44 -39.23 -14.65 52.26
CA THR A 44 -38.74 -15.87 52.87
C THR A 44 -39.77 -17.02 52.71
N PRO A 45 -39.36 -18.28 52.91
CA PRO A 45 -40.30 -19.42 52.85
C PRO A 45 -41.44 -19.34 53.86
N GLU A 46 -41.24 -18.57 54.92
CA GLU A 46 -42.23 -18.37 56.02
C GLU A 46 -43.12 -17.16 55.74
N GLY A 47 -43.00 -16.49 54.59
CA GLY A 47 -43.84 -15.38 54.17
C GLY A 47 -43.42 -14.00 54.67
N GLN A 48 -42.33 -13.89 55.40
CA GLN A 48 -41.74 -12.57 55.79
C GLN A 48 -41.03 -11.96 54.62
N HIS A 49 -40.92 -10.62 54.59
CA HIS A 49 -40.20 -9.86 53.58
C HIS A 49 -38.99 -9.18 54.23
N ILE A 50 -37.79 -9.53 53.77
CA ILE A 50 -36.52 -9.01 54.30
C ILE A 50 -35.87 -8.15 53.21
N PRO A 51 -35.36 -6.94 53.52
CA PRO A 51 -34.60 -6.14 52.58
C PRO A 51 -33.36 -6.88 52.08
N LEU A 52 -33.06 -6.76 50.77
CA LEU A 52 -31.91 -7.41 50.16
C LEU A 52 -30.57 -6.99 50.83
N GLY A 53 -30.46 -5.75 51.30
CA GLY A 53 -29.28 -5.22 51.98
C GLY A 53 -28.94 -5.94 53.30
N GLU A 54 -29.91 -6.60 53.95
CA GLU A 54 -29.69 -7.43 55.15
C GLU A 54 -29.19 -8.84 54.77
N LEU A 55 -29.46 -9.28 53.54
CA LEU A 55 -29.10 -10.61 53.06
C LEU A 55 -27.80 -10.61 52.24
N ALA A 56 -27.45 -9.46 51.56
CA ALA A 56 -26.35 -9.38 50.65
C ALA A 56 -25.78 -7.95 50.61
N SER A 57 -24.46 -7.83 50.37
CA SER A 57 -23.82 -6.56 50.09
C SER A 57 -23.91 -6.25 48.59
N VAL A 58 -24.55 -5.13 48.26
CA VAL A 58 -24.63 -4.63 46.88
C VAL A 58 -23.51 -3.66 46.62
N LYS A 59 -22.64 -3.96 45.63
CA LYS A 59 -21.53 -3.11 45.24
C LYS A 59 -21.49 -2.98 43.73
N PHE A 60 -21.22 -1.76 43.25
CA PHE A 60 -20.86 -1.55 41.87
C PHE A 60 -19.40 -1.94 41.66
N THR A 61 -19.14 -2.78 40.67
CA THR A 61 -17.81 -3.17 40.26
C THR A 61 -17.61 -2.81 38.81
N GLU A 62 -16.43 -2.31 38.51
CA GLU A 62 -16.03 -2.10 37.12
C GLU A 62 -15.67 -3.45 36.49
N GLY A 63 -16.12 -3.64 35.28
CA GLY A 63 -15.82 -4.83 34.50
C GLY A 63 -15.81 -4.52 33.01
N PRO A 64 -15.31 -5.41 32.16
CA PRO A 64 -15.32 -5.18 30.72
C PRO A 64 -16.76 -5.02 30.22
N PRO A 65 -17.06 -3.95 29.46
CA PRO A 65 -18.42 -3.66 28.98
C PRO A 65 -18.93 -4.74 28.02
N MET A 66 -18.02 -5.46 27.41
CA MET A 66 -18.31 -6.56 26.49
C MET A 66 -17.24 -7.64 26.60
N ILE A 67 -17.66 -8.88 26.75
CA ILE A 67 -16.80 -10.05 26.66
C ILE A 67 -16.76 -10.49 25.19
N ARG A 68 -15.59 -10.43 24.57
CA ARG A 68 -15.38 -10.84 23.19
C ARG A 68 -14.60 -12.13 23.11
N SER A 69 -14.87 -12.91 22.09
CA SER A 69 -14.09 -14.10 21.77
C SER A 69 -13.71 -14.10 20.28
N GLU A 70 -12.48 -14.42 19.99
CA GLU A 70 -11.94 -14.62 18.64
C GLU A 70 -11.26 -15.98 18.59
N ASN A 71 -11.48 -16.74 17.53
CA ASN A 71 -10.91 -18.09 17.38
C ASN A 71 -11.15 -18.99 18.60
N ALA A 72 -12.37 -18.92 19.17
CA ALA A 72 -12.80 -19.64 20.38
C ALA A 72 -11.99 -19.33 21.67
N ARG A 73 -11.31 -18.17 21.72
CA ARG A 73 -10.58 -17.66 22.90
C ARG A 73 -11.15 -16.34 23.34
N LEU A 74 -11.20 -16.11 24.65
CA LEU A 74 -11.56 -14.80 25.19
C LEU A 74 -10.47 -13.78 24.78
N THR A 75 -10.91 -12.63 24.28
CA THR A 75 -10.02 -11.61 23.74
C THR A 75 -10.23 -10.26 24.42
N GLY A 76 -9.14 -9.66 24.88
CA GLY A 76 -9.09 -8.26 25.32
C GLY A 76 -8.30 -7.44 24.31
N TRP A 77 -8.82 -6.30 23.86
CA TRP A 77 -8.16 -5.46 22.88
C TRP A 77 -7.52 -4.25 23.55
N VAL A 78 -6.25 -4.03 23.22
CA VAL A 78 -5.53 -2.81 23.55
C VAL A 78 -5.33 -2.03 22.25
N PHE A 79 -6.02 -0.91 22.13
CA PHE A 79 -5.90 -0.04 20.95
C PHE A 79 -4.71 0.90 21.15
N VAL A 80 -3.87 1.00 20.12
CA VAL A 80 -2.71 1.89 20.11
C VAL A 80 -2.73 2.73 18.86
N ASP A 81 -2.83 4.05 19.01
CA ASP A 81 -2.70 5.00 17.91
C ASP A 81 -1.24 5.46 17.80
N ILE A 82 -0.69 5.35 16.60
CA ILE A 82 0.71 5.67 16.33
C ILE A 82 0.79 7.02 15.61
N ALA A 83 1.53 7.96 16.17
CA ALA A 83 1.81 9.25 15.56
C ALA A 83 3.32 9.49 15.46
N GLY A 84 3.76 10.12 14.36
CA GLY A 84 5.14 10.59 14.19
C GLY A 84 6.19 9.53 13.87
N ARG A 85 5.81 8.24 13.72
CA ARG A 85 6.74 7.16 13.35
C ARG A 85 6.07 6.11 12.46
N ASP A 86 6.84 5.22 11.85
CA ASP A 86 6.32 4.14 11.03
C ASP A 86 5.71 3.00 11.86
N LEU A 87 4.66 2.40 11.33
CA LEU A 87 3.91 1.31 11.95
C LEU A 87 4.77 0.06 12.18
N GLY A 88 5.57 -0.32 11.17
CA GLY A 88 6.39 -1.53 11.23
C GLY A 88 7.48 -1.46 12.31
N GLY A 89 8.23 -0.35 12.36
CA GLY A 89 9.26 -0.11 13.36
C GLY A 89 8.70 0.01 14.77
N PHE A 90 7.51 0.66 14.91
CA PHE A 90 6.83 0.73 16.20
C PHE A 90 6.46 -0.66 16.73
N VAL A 91 5.78 -1.48 15.91
CA VAL A 91 5.35 -2.82 16.34
C VAL A 91 6.54 -3.74 16.61
N ALA A 92 7.62 -3.63 15.82
CA ALA A 92 8.84 -4.41 16.08
C ALA A 92 9.47 -4.08 17.45
N GLU A 93 9.53 -2.78 17.79
CA GLU A 93 10.03 -2.34 19.10
C GLU A 93 9.07 -2.71 20.22
N ALA A 94 7.76 -2.45 20.05
CA ALA A 94 6.75 -2.76 21.04
C ALA A 94 6.71 -4.26 21.36
N ARG A 95 6.81 -5.13 20.34
CA ARG A 95 6.90 -6.58 20.52
C ARG A 95 8.09 -6.95 21.40
N ARG A 96 9.28 -6.42 21.09
CA ARG A 96 10.48 -6.69 21.88
C ARG A 96 10.32 -6.24 23.33
N VAL A 97 9.81 -5.02 23.57
CA VAL A 97 9.60 -4.49 24.92
C VAL A 97 8.58 -5.31 25.70
N VAL A 98 7.49 -5.70 25.06
CA VAL A 98 6.46 -6.54 25.68
C VAL A 98 6.99 -7.92 26.00
N ASP A 99 7.73 -8.56 25.10
CA ASP A 99 8.33 -9.88 25.30
C ASP A 99 9.37 -9.86 26.45
N GLU A 100 10.06 -8.72 26.66
CA GLU A 100 11.06 -8.54 27.73
C GLU A 100 10.43 -8.16 29.10
N THR A 101 9.25 -7.52 29.10
CA THR A 101 8.71 -6.87 30.31
C THR A 101 7.45 -7.56 30.86
N VAL A 102 6.68 -8.22 29.99
CA VAL A 102 5.37 -8.80 30.35
C VAL A 102 5.47 -10.31 30.47
N GLU A 103 5.33 -10.82 31.69
CA GLU A 103 5.18 -12.24 31.94
C GLU A 103 3.71 -12.66 31.73
N LEU A 104 3.45 -13.43 30.67
CA LEU A 104 2.12 -13.92 30.36
C LEU A 104 1.78 -15.17 31.17
N PRO A 105 0.62 -15.22 31.84
CA PRO A 105 0.12 -16.45 32.45
C PRO A 105 -0.08 -17.57 31.42
N MET A 106 -0.03 -18.82 31.87
CA MET A 106 -0.29 -19.97 31.00
C MET A 106 -1.66 -19.86 30.33
N GLY A 107 -1.70 -20.02 29.02
CA GLY A 107 -2.91 -19.93 28.21
C GLY A 107 -3.20 -18.56 27.60
N TYR A 108 -2.40 -17.53 27.96
CA TYR A 108 -2.49 -16.21 27.32
C TYR A 108 -1.52 -16.10 26.15
N ALA A 109 -1.92 -15.36 25.11
CA ALA A 109 -1.07 -15.03 23.98
C ALA A 109 -1.37 -13.58 23.51
N ILE A 110 -0.35 -12.89 23.04
CA ILE A 110 -0.50 -11.56 22.44
C ILE A 110 -0.45 -11.71 20.94
N GLU A 111 -1.45 -11.14 20.27
CA GLU A 111 -1.55 -11.08 18.82
C GLU A 111 -1.56 -9.62 18.37
N TRP A 112 -0.72 -9.30 17.39
CA TRP A 112 -0.62 -7.97 16.80
C TRP A 112 -1.45 -7.92 15.53
N SER A 113 -2.59 -7.24 15.56
CA SER A 113 -3.55 -7.22 14.47
C SER A 113 -3.86 -5.81 13.95
N GLY A 114 -4.86 -5.68 13.10
CA GLY A 114 -5.28 -4.41 12.52
C GLY A 114 -4.41 -3.98 11.33
N GLN A 115 -4.01 -2.72 11.28
CA GLN A 115 -3.22 -2.19 10.15
C GLN A 115 -1.86 -2.89 9.98
N TYR A 116 -1.28 -3.42 11.06
CA TYR A 116 -0.01 -4.14 11.01
C TYR A 116 -0.14 -5.47 10.25
N GLU A 117 -1.21 -6.22 10.49
CA GLU A 117 -1.50 -7.47 9.78
C GLU A 117 -1.69 -7.21 8.28
N GLN A 118 -2.49 -6.19 7.94
CA GLN A 118 -2.67 -5.76 6.54
C GLN A 118 -1.34 -5.36 5.88
N LEU A 119 -0.44 -4.69 6.62
CA LEU A 119 0.91 -4.34 6.14
C LEU A 119 1.73 -5.59 5.84
N GLN A 120 1.71 -6.59 6.73
CA GLN A 120 2.43 -7.86 6.55
C GLN A 120 1.90 -8.65 5.36
N GLU A 121 0.57 -8.79 5.23
CA GLU A 121 -0.04 -9.46 4.08
C GLU A 121 0.31 -8.77 2.76
N ALA A 122 0.19 -7.44 2.73
CA ALA A 122 0.55 -6.67 1.54
C ALA A 122 2.03 -6.83 1.19
N ALA A 123 2.92 -6.78 2.19
CA ALA A 123 4.36 -7.01 1.98
C ALA A 123 4.65 -8.43 1.47
N ALA A 124 3.97 -9.45 1.98
CA ALA A 124 4.12 -10.83 1.52
C ALA A 124 3.67 -11.00 0.05
N ARG A 125 2.53 -10.40 -0.31
CA ARG A 125 2.03 -10.40 -1.69
C ARG A 125 2.95 -9.64 -2.64
N LEU A 126 3.48 -8.49 -2.23
CA LEU A 126 4.40 -7.68 -3.03
C LEU A 126 5.73 -8.38 -3.29
N LYS A 127 6.24 -9.19 -2.35
CA LYS A 127 7.45 -10.00 -2.55
C LYS A 127 7.36 -10.96 -3.75
N ILE A 128 6.17 -11.41 -4.10
CA ILE A 128 5.92 -12.27 -5.26
C ILE A 128 5.52 -11.44 -6.48
N ALA A 129 4.63 -10.47 -6.29
CA ALA A 129 4.07 -9.68 -7.38
C ALA A 129 5.12 -8.81 -8.10
N ILE A 130 6.05 -8.18 -7.36
CA ILE A 130 7.08 -7.33 -7.97
C ILE A 130 8.05 -8.14 -8.85
N PRO A 131 8.67 -9.24 -8.39
CA PRO A 131 9.53 -10.06 -9.27
C PRO A 131 8.78 -10.65 -10.46
N ALA A 132 7.53 -11.08 -10.27
CA ALA A 132 6.69 -11.59 -11.36
C ALA A 132 6.42 -10.51 -12.42
N ALA A 133 6.06 -9.29 -12.00
CA ALA A 133 5.86 -8.16 -12.91
C ALA A 133 7.15 -7.81 -13.66
N VAL A 134 8.29 -7.75 -12.98
CA VAL A 134 9.60 -7.50 -13.58
C VAL A 134 9.96 -8.58 -14.60
N ALA A 135 9.71 -9.86 -14.28
CA ALA A 135 9.96 -10.96 -15.19
C ALA A 135 9.06 -10.90 -16.44
N ILE A 136 7.78 -10.57 -16.28
CA ILE A 136 6.84 -10.39 -17.39
C ILE A 136 7.26 -9.22 -18.28
N ILE A 137 7.62 -8.07 -17.69
CA ILE A 137 8.11 -6.92 -18.44
C ILE A 137 9.38 -7.30 -19.21
N PHE A 138 10.32 -7.97 -18.56
CA PHE A 138 11.56 -8.45 -19.21
C PHE A 138 11.25 -9.35 -20.40
N LEU A 139 10.34 -10.31 -20.22
CA LEU A 139 9.94 -11.26 -21.28
C LEU A 139 9.29 -10.51 -22.46
N LEU A 140 8.36 -9.61 -22.19
CA LEU A 140 7.69 -8.79 -23.22
C LEU A 140 8.68 -7.93 -23.98
N LEU A 141 9.61 -7.28 -23.28
CA LEU A 141 10.67 -6.49 -23.90
C LEU A 141 11.60 -7.36 -24.75
N MET A 142 11.96 -8.55 -24.25
CA MET A 142 12.78 -9.50 -24.98
C MET A 142 12.09 -10.00 -26.25
N LEU A 143 10.80 -10.29 -26.19
CA LEU A 143 9.99 -10.66 -27.36
C LEU A 143 9.86 -9.51 -28.35
N HIS A 144 9.73 -8.27 -27.86
CA HIS A 144 9.56 -7.09 -28.72
C HIS A 144 10.85 -6.70 -29.45
N PHE A 145 11.96 -6.62 -28.72
CA PHE A 145 13.24 -6.17 -29.29
C PHE A 145 14.07 -7.30 -29.90
N GLY A 146 13.84 -8.55 -29.48
CA GLY A 146 14.64 -9.72 -29.92
C GLY A 146 16.11 -9.67 -29.53
N ARG A 147 16.51 -8.73 -28.65
CA ARG A 147 17.91 -8.47 -28.27
C ARG A 147 18.02 -8.17 -26.78
N LEU A 148 18.92 -8.88 -26.13
CA LEU A 148 19.14 -8.75 -24.68
C LEU A 148 19.72 -7.38 -24.29
N ASP A 149 20.62 -6.82 -25.12
CA ASP A 149 21.24 -5.52 -24.89
C ASP A 149 20.22 -4.39 -24.75
N ARG A 150 19.21 -4.36 -25.63
CA ARG A 150 18.12 -3.38 -25.62
C ARG A 150 17.20 -3.54 -24.40
N THR A 151 16.83 -4.76 -24.14
CA THR A 151 16.02 -5.12 -22.96
C THR A 151 16.70 -4.70 -21.67
N LEU A 152 17.99 -4.99 -21.53
CA LEU A 152 18.76 -4.59 -20.33
C LEU A 152 18.89 -3.08 -20.18
N MET A 153 19.07 -2.33 -21.29
CA MET A 153 19.12 -0.86 -21.24
C MET A 153 17.82 -0.27 -20.64
N ILE A 154 16.67 -0.79 -21.08
CA ILE A 154 15.38 -0.34 -20.55
C ILE A 154 15.22 -0.73 -19.10
N MET A 155 15.48 -1.99 -18.75
CA MET A 155 15.35 -2.49 -17.38
C MET A 155 16.26 -1.73 -16.42
N LEU A 156 17.49 -1.38 -16.83
CA LEU A 156 18.42 -0.62 -16.00
C LEU A 156 18.01 0.85 -15.84
N SER A 157 17.24 1.41 -16.78
CA SER A 157 16.77 2.80 -16.68
C SER A 157 15.63 2.97 -15.67
N VAL A 158 14.84 1.93 -15.39
CA VAL A 158 13.69 1.99 -14.46
C VAL A 158 14.10 2.38 -13.04
N PRO A 159 15.10 1.75 -12.40
CA PRO A 159 15.55 2.15 -11.06
C PRO A 159 15.95 3.63 -10.96
N PHE A 160 16.60 4.17 -11.99
CA PHE A 160 16.94 5.59 -12.02
C PHE A 160 15.69 6.49 -12.04
N GLY A 161 14.64 6.06 -12.74
CA GLY A 161 13.36 6.77 -12.73
C GLY A 161 12.72 6.85 -11.35
N LEU A 162 12.95 5.85 -10.47
CA LEU A 162 12.38 5.80 -9.13
C LEU A 162 13.07 6.77 -8.14
N ILE A 163 14.30 7.24 -8.43
CA ILE A 163 15.09 8.10 -7.53
C ILE A 163 14.33 9.37 -7.15
N GLY A 164 13.70 10.05 -8.10
CA GLY A 164 12.96 11.27 -7.81
C GLY A 164 11.72 11.03 -6.95
N GLY A 165 11.07 9.88 -7.13
CA GLY A 165 9.98 9.45 -6.25
C GLY A 165 10.45 9.23 -4.82
N LEU A 166 11.63 8.61 -4.64
CA LEU A 166 12.22 8.38 -3.32
C LEU A 166 12.57 9.70 -2.63
N TRP A 167 13.17 10.64 -3.35
CA TRP A 167 13.45 11.98 -2.82
C TRP A 167 12.18 12.74 -2.45
N ALA A 168 11.13 12.66 -3.29
CA ALA A 168 9.86 13.32 -2.98
C ALA A 168 9.23 12.80 -1.69
N VAL A 169 9.20 11.48 -1.51
CA VAL A 169 8.69 10.83 -0.28
C VAL A 169 9.52 11.24 0.95
N TYR A 170 10.85 11.25 0.81
CA TYR A 170 11.76 11.63 1.88
C TYR A 170 11.60 13.10 2.29
N LEU A 171 11.58 14.03 1.32
CA LEU A 171 11.44 15.47 1.57
C LEU A 171 10.07 15.85 2.16
N ALA A 172 9.02 15.11 1.80
CA ALA A 172 7.69 15.30 2.36
C ALA A 172 7.51 14.66 3.75
N GLY A 173 8.50 13.93 4.25
CA GLY A 173 8.46 13.27 5.56
C GLY A 173 7.49 12.09 5.64
N TYR A 174 7.11 11.50 4.51
CA TYR A 174 6.25 10.32 4.50
C TYR A 174 7.05 9.04 4.74
N ASN A 175 6.51 8.20 5.62
CA ASN A 175 7.03 6.85 5.84
C ASN A 175 6.68 5.92 4.66
N LEU A 176 7.54 4.93 4.41
CA LEU A 176 7.26 3.89 3.43
C LEU A 176 6.06 3.07 3.89
N SER A 177 4.97 3.17 3.15
CA SER A 177 3.72 2.47 3.39
C SER A 177 3.29 1.70 2.14
N VAL A 178 2.28 0.84 2.27
CA VAL A 178 1.68 0.14 1.13
C VAL A 178 1.22 1.13 0.04
N ALA A 179 0.63 2.25 0.45
CA ALA A 179 0.19 3.30 -0.48
C ALA A 179 1.37 3.90 -1.28
N VAL A 180 2.49 4.20 -0.60
CA VAL A 180 3.72 4.67 -1.25
C VAL A 180 4.28 3.61 -2.21
N ALA A 181 4.27 2.33 -1.81
CA ALA A 181 4.73 1.23 -2.66
C ALA A 181 3.89 1.10 -3.95
N ILE A 182 2.57 1.25 -3.86
CA ILE A 182 1.68 1.29 -5.04
C ILE A 182 2.06 2.44 -5.98
N GLY A 183 2.34 3.63 -5.43
CA GLY A 183 2.81 4.77 -6.21
C GLY A 183 4.12 4.49 -6.95
N PHE A 184 5.07 3.79 -6.31
CA PHE A 184 6.32 3.35 -6.96
C PHE A 184 6.11 2.30 -8.05
N ILE A 185 5.17 1.38 -7.89
CA ILE A 185 4.83 0.38 -8.92
C ILE A 185 4.27 1.10 -10.16
N ALA A 186 3.34 2.03 -9.97
CA ALA A 186 2.78 2.83 -11.05
C ALA A 186 3.86 3.67 -11.76
N LEU A 187 4.75 4.32 -10.99
CA LEU A 187 5.89 5.07 -11.51
C LEU A 187 6.83 4.17 -12.32
N GLY A 188 7.12 2.96 -11.85
CA GLY A 188 7.95 1.98 -12.54
C GLY A 188 7.38 1.60 -13.91
N GLY A 189 6.06 1.43 -14.03
CA GLY A 189 5.37 1.20 -15.30
C GLY A 189 5.54 2.37 -16.29
N ILE A 190 5.33 3.60 -15.83
CA ILE A 190 5.50 4.82 -16.63
C ILE A 190 6.97 5.02 -17.05
N ALA A 191 7.91 4.71 -16.16
CA ALA A 191 9.33 4.78 -16.46
C ALA A 191 9.73 3.79 -17.56
N ALA A 192 9.25 2.54 -17.47
CA ALA A 192 9.51 1.51 -18.47
C ALA A 192 8.89 1.89 -19.84
N GLU A 193 7.63 2.33 -19.88
CA GLU A 193 6.96 2.79 -21.10
C GLU A 193 7.76 3.91 -21.78
N THR A 194 8.18 4.90 -21.00
CA THR A 194 8.93 6.03 -21.51
C THR A 194 10.28 5.61 -22.07
N ALA A 195 10.98 4.69 -21.39
CA ALA A 195 12.27 4.18 -21.83
C ALA A 195 12.15 3.38 -23.13
N VAL A 196 11.11 2.55 -23.27
CA VAL A 196 10.80 1.79 -24.49
C VAL A 196 10.61 2.72 -25.67
N VAL A 197 9.75 3.73 -25.52
CA VAL A 197 9.45 4.63 -26.61
C VAL A 197 10.68 5.46 -27.01
N MET A 198 11.48 5.93 -26.06
CA MET A 198 12.72 6.66 -26.37
C MET A 198 13.68 5.78 -27.17
N LEU A 199 13.90 4.55 -26.71
CA LEU A 199 14.80 3.61 -27.38
C LEU A 199 14.33 3.27 -28.81
N LEU A 200 13.02 3.09 -29.01
CA LEU A 200 12.44 2.83 -30.33
C LEU A 200 12.73 3.97 -31.33
N TYR A 201 12.61 5.22 -30.89
CA TYR A 201 12.90 6.38 -31.76
C TYR A 201 14.39 6.51 -32.08
N ILE A 202 15.26 6.30 -31.12
CA ILE A 202 16.71 6.28 -31.33
C ILE A 202 17.07 5.13 -32.29
N ASP A 203 16.56 3.91 -32.04
CA ASP A 203 16.83 2.75 -32.90
C ASP A 203 16.31 2.95 -34.33
N LYS A 204 15.13 3.56 -34.48
CA LYS A 204 14.62 3.88 -35.79
C LYS A 204 15.54 4.83 -36.50
N GLN A 205 15.98 5.90 -35.86
CA GLN A 205 16.86 6.92 -36.46
C GLN A 205 18.22 6.33 -36.88
N VAL A 206 18.81 5.51 -36.00
CA VAL A 206 20.09 4.82 -36.31
C VAL A 206 19.93 3.78 -37.40
N ARG A 207 18.76 3.19 -37.57
CA ARG A 207 18.48 2.23 -38.66
C ARG A 207 18.23 2.92 -39.99
N ASP A 208 17.46 4.02 -39.97
CA ASP A 208 17.13 4.78 -41.18
C ASP A 208 18.36 5.52 -41.73
N HIS A 209 19.30 5.90 -40.87
CA HIS A 209 20.56 6.57 -41.20
C HIS A 209 21.73 5.86 -40.48
N PRO A 210 22.26 4.76 -41.04
CA PRO A 210 23.32 3.99 -40.41
C PRO A 210 24.58 4.83 -40.25
N PRO A 211 25.07 5.10 -39.03
CA PRO A 211 26.23 5.92 -38.77
C PRO A 211 27.52 5.18 -39.11
N ALA A 212 28.40 5.79 -39.88
CA ALA A 212 29.75 5.28 -40.13
C ALA A 212 30.75 5.80 -39.11
N THR A 213 30.48 6.96 -38.51
CA THR A 213 31.34 7.60 -37.53
C THR A 213 30.64 7.79 -36.17
N LEU A 214 31.45 8.03 -35.13
CA LEU A 214 30.93 8.36 -33.80
C LEU A 214 30.16 9.69 -33.77
N ALA A 215 30.56 10.65 -34.61
CA ALA A 215 29.86 11.91 -34.73
C ALA A 215 28.47 11.73 -35.35
N GLU A 216 28.38 10.98 -36.45
CA GLU A 216 27.09 10.63 -37.06
C GLU A 216 26.17 9.83 -36.13
N LEU A 217 26.76 8.92 -35.31
CA LEU A 217 25.99 8.19 -34.28
C LEU A 217 25.42 9.16 -33.23
N HIS A 218 26.24 10.12 -32.79
CA HIS A 218 25.79 11.14 -31.83
C HIS A 218 24.64 11.96 -32.42
N ASP A 219 24.75 12.40 -33.67
CA ASP A 219 23.73 13.20 -34.34
C ASP A 219 22.44 12.42 -34.57
N ALA A 220 22.54 11.15 -34.95
CA ALA A 220 21.37 10.27 -35.07
C ALA A 220 20.64 10.06 -33.75
N ILE A 221 21.39 9.83 -32.64
CA ILE A 221 20.82 9.69 -31.30
C ILE A 221 20.17 11.00 -30.85
N ALA A 222 20.87 12.14 -31.03
CA ALA A 222 20.34 13.45 -30.65
C ALA A 222 19.05 13.77 -31.41
N HIS A 223 19.00 13.51 -32.71
CA HIS A 223 17.79 13.71 -33.52
C HIS A 223 16.65 12.83 -33.08
N GLY A 224 16.87 11.54 -32.82
CA GLY A 224 15.89 10.61 -32.31
C GLY A 224 15.35 11.03 -30.94
N ALA A 225 16.21 11.51 -30.04
CA ALA A 225 15.81 11.99 -28.72
C ALA A 225 14.99 13.30 -28.80
N ILE A 226 15.41 14.27 -29.65
CA ILE A 226 14.71 15.56 -29.81
C ILE A 226 13.26 15.36 -30.26
N LEU A 227 13.01 14.44 -31.14
CA LEU A 227 11.64 14.12 -31.61
C LEU A 227 10.69 13.69 -30.47
N ARG A 228 11.24 13.20 -29.36
CA ARG A 228 10.48 12.74 -28.19
C ARG A 228 10.37 13.75 -27.06
N VAL A 229 11.17 14.83 -27.07
CA VAL A 229 11.13 15.86 -26.00
C VAL A 229 9.72 16.46 -25.87
N ARG A 230 9.17 16.95 -26.97
CA ARG A 230 7.87 17.63 -26.97
C ARG A 230 6.70 16.73 -26.52
N PRO A 231 6.48 15.53 -27.11
CA PRO A 231 5.46 14.62 -26.65
C PRO A 231 5.62 14.19 -25.19
N LYS A 232 6.89 13.98 -24.75
CA LYS A 232 7.18 13.59 -23.37
C LYS A 232 6.81 14.70 -22.38
N LEU A 233 7.22 15.93 -22.64
CA LEU A 233 6.88 17.06 -21.79
C LEU A 233 5.37 17.28 -21.69
N MET A 234 4.65 17.10 -22.79
CA MET A 234 3.17 17.18 -22.79
C MET A 234 2.56 16.11 -21.89
N THR A 235 2.99 14.86 -22.01
CA THR A 235 2.49 13.75 -21.18
C THR A 235 2.79 14.00 -19.69
N VAL A 236 4.01 14.40 -19.37
CA VAL A 236 4.41 14.71 -18.00
C VAL A 236 3.59 15.85 -17.41
N ALA A 237 3.44 16.95 -18.16
CA ALA A 237 2.64 18.10 -17.73
C ALA A 237 1.17 17.70 -17.48
N THR A 238 0.59 16.88 -18.36
CA THR A 238 -0.79 16.40 -18.20
C THR A 238 -0.96 15.53 -16.96
N ILE A 239 -0.03 14.57 -16.72
CA ILE A 239 -0.08 13.71 -15.54
C ILE A 239 0.12 14.53 -14.26
N MET A 240 1.10 15.43 -14.24
CA MET A 240 1.34 16.30 -13.09
C MET A 240 0.14 17.21 -12.79
N ALA A 241 -0.46 17.80 -13.82
CA ALA A 241 -1.68 18.61 -13.67
C ALA A 241 -2.88 17.77 -13.17
N GLY A 242 -3.00 16.52 -13.63
CA GLY A 242 -4.03 15.58 -13.17
C GLY A 242 -3.85 15.12 -11.72
N LEU A 243 -2.61 15.05 -11.24
CA LEU A 243 -2.31 14.67 -9.85
C LEU A 243 -2.38 15.87 -8.87
N LEU A 244 -2.23 17.10 -9.36
CA LEU A 244 -2.21 18.30 -8.52
C LEU A 244 -3.45 18.47 -7.64
N PRO A 245 -4.69 18.24 -8.12
CA PRO A 245 -5.89 18.37 -7.29
C PRO A 245 -5.90 17.48 -6.05
N ILE A 246 -5.21 16.31 -6.10
CA ILE A 246 -5.12 15.38 -4.96
C ILE A 246 -4.44 16.05 -3.75
N PHE A 247 -3.49 16.95 -4.00
CA PHE A 247 -2.77 17.66 -2.94
C PHE A 247 -3.55 18.85 -2.39
N LEU A 248 -4.53 19.34 -3.14
CA LEU A 248 -5.40 20.46 -2.75
C LEU A 248 -6.68 20.01 -2.04
N THR A 249 -7.03 18.71 -2.15
CA THR A 249 -8.26 18.17 -1.57
C THR A 249 -8.00 17.74 -0.12
N GLU A 250 -8.91 18.11 0.78
CA GLU A 250 -8.93 17.66 2.17
C GLU A 250 -10.15 16.77 2.41
N GLY A 251 -10.00 15.72 3.23
CA GLY A 251 -11.09 14.82 3.57
C GLY A 251 -10.64 13.39 3.87
N LEU A 252 -11.61 12.54 4.21
CA LEU A 252 -11.37 11.12 4.48
C LEU A 252 -10.75 10.44 3.26
N GLY A 253 -9.60 9.81 3.45
CA GLY A 253 -8.88 9.11 2.38
C GLY A 253 -7.93 9.98 1.54
N SER A 254 -7.95 11.31 1.66
CA SER A 254 -7.02 12.20 0.93
C SER A 254 -5.56 11.88 1.24
N ASP A 255 -5.27 11.50 2.47
CA ASP A 255 -3.91 11.15 2.93
C ASP A 255 -3.34 9.92 2.20
N VAL A 256 -4.17 8.90 1.98
CA VAL A 256 -3.79 7.71 1.22
C VAL A 256 -3.52 8.06 -0.24
N MET A 257 -4.39 8.87 -0.85
CA MET A 257 -4.23 9.32 -2.25
C MET A 257 -2.97 10.18 -2.42
N ARG A 258 -2.68 11.08 -1.49
CA ARG A 258 -1.43 11.89 -1.48
C ARG A 258 -0.20 11.01 -1.39
N ARG A 259 -0.21 9.95 -0.56
CA ARG A 259 0.89 8.99 -0.42
C ARG A 259 1.14 8.19 -1.71
N ILE A 260 0.10 7.88 -2.48
CA ILE A 260 0.23 7.23 -3.79
C ILE A 260 0.76 8.22 -4.85
N ALA A 261 0.22 9.44 -4.87
CA ALA A 261 0.53 10.44 -5.88
C ALA A 261 1.94 11.05 -5.74
N LEU A 262 2.46 11.16 -4.52
CA LEU A 262 3.72 11.85 -4.24
C LEU A 262 4.94 11.21 -4.91
N PRO A 263 5.19 9.88 -4.80
CA PRO A 263 6.29 9.24 -5.52
C PRO A 263 6.13 9.36 -7.05
N MET A 264 4.89 9.39 -7.55
CA MET A 264 4.64 9.59 -8.98
C MET A 264 5.05 10.99 -9.42
N LEU A 265 4.69 12.05 -8.68
CA LEU A 265 5.08 13.42 -8.99
C LEU A 265 6.60 13.61 -9.03
N GLY A 266 7.29 13.21 -7.95
CA GLY A 266 8.74 13.32 -7.88
C GLY A 266 9.43 12.47 -8.93
N GLY A 267 8.94 11.25 -9.15
CA GLY A 267 9.47 10.33 -10.12
C GLY A 267 9.25 10.76 -11.58
N MET A 268 8.16 11.46 -11.88
CA MET A 268 7.92 12.00 -13.23
C MET A 268 8.99 13.01 -13.65
N VAL A 269 9.44 13.86 -12.72
CA VAL A 269 10.52 14.80 -12.98
C VAL A 269 11.83 14.07 -13.28
N SER A 270 12.23 13.14 -12.39
CA SER A 270 13.47 12.37 -12.58
C SER A 270 13.41 11.46 -13.80
N THR A 271 12.29 10.78 -14.05
CA THR A 271 12.10 9.91 -15.22
C THR A 271 12.24 10.72 -16.52
N THR A 272 11.73 11.95 -16.54
CA THR A 272 11.87 12.81 -17.72
C THR A 272 13.32 13.19 -17.98
N LEU A 273 14.01 13.71 -16.97
CA LEU A 273 15.42 14.08 -17.08
C LEU A 273 16.30 12.87 -17.45
N LEU A 274 16.11 11.77 -16.75
CA LEU A 274 16.88 10.55 -16.96
C LEU A 274 16.62 9.94 -18.34
N THR A 275 15.38 9.91 -18.81
CA THR A 275 15.03 9.35 -20.12
C THR A 275 15.63 10.17 -21.24
N LEU A 276 15.61 11.49 -21.12
CA LEU A 276 16.15 12.40 -22.14
C LEU A 276 17.69 12.43 -22.18
N ILE A 277 18.36 12.14 -21.07
CA ILE A 277 19.82 12.24 -20.94
C ILE A 277 20.45 10.85 -20.82
N VAL A 278 19.97 10.01 -19.90
CA VAL A 278 20.65 8.76 -19.55
C VAL A 278 20.48 7.70 -20.64
N ILE A 279 19.28 7.53 -21.22
CA ILE A 279 19.06 6.54 -22.27
C ILE A 279 19.90 6.85 -23.53
N PRO A 280 19.89 8.08 -24.07
CA PRO A 280 20.79 8.47 -25.17
C PRO A 280 22.26 8.23 -24.84
N ALA A 281 22.69 8.59 -23.61
CA ALA A 281 24.09 8.40 -23.19
C ALA A 281 24.49 6.92 -23.10
N ILE A 282 23.65 6.07 -22.47
CA ILE A 282 23.90 4.62 -22.41
C ILE A 282 23.93 4.02 -23.81
N TYR A 283 23.02 4.42 -24.69
CA TYR A 283 22.96 3.96 -26.06
C TYR A 283 24.23 4.35 -26.83
N LEU A 284 24.69 5.61 -26.70
CA LEU A 284 25.93 6.09 -27.31
C LEU A 284 27.15 5.29 -26.83
N ILE A 285 27.27 5.05 -25.54
CA ILE A 285 28.38 4.28 -24.97
C ILE A 285 28.36 2.82 -25.46
N TRP A 286 27.17 2.21 -25.49
CA TRP A 286 27.07 0.80 -25.86
C TRP A 286 27.30 0.56 -27.34
N VAL A 287 26.58 1.29 -28.20
CA VAL A 287 26.70 1.16 -29.65
C VAL A 287 28.02 1.74 -30.15
N GLY A 288 28.49 2.83 -29.55
CA GLY A 288 29.79 3.42 -29.87
C GLY A 288 30.99 2.51 -29.56
N ARG A 289 30.88 1.69 -28.46
CA ARG A 289 31.91 0.64 -28.21
C ARG A 289 31.87 -0.47 -29.25
N ALA A 290 30.69 -0.84 -29.75
CA ALA A 290 30.54 -1.84 -30.81
C ALA A 290 31.13 -1.34 -32.15
N LEU A 291 30.86 -0.08 -32.50
CA LEU A 291 31.44 0.55 -33.68
C LEU A 291 32.99 0.63 -33.64
N ARG A 292 33.57 0.95 -32.47
CA ARG A 292 35.04 0.98 -32.30
C ARG A 292 35.69 -0.40 -32.40
N ARG A 293 34.98 -1.49 -32.07
CA ARG A 293 35.53 -2.86 -32.10
C ARG A 293 35.52 -3.50 -33.50
N HIS A 294 34.67 -2.99 -34.42
CA HIS A 294 34.56 -3.54 -35.78
C HIS A 294 34.51 -2.43 -36.83
N PRO A 295 35.64 -1.68 -37.05
CA PRO A 295 35.66 -0.62 -38.05
C PRO A 295 35.53 -1.12 -39.51
N GLU A 296 35.84 -2.39 -39.80
CA GLU A 296 35.79 -2.95 -41.15
C GLU A 296 34.41 -3.41 -41.66
N LYS A 297 33.40 -3.47 -40.77
CA LYS A 297 32.06 -3.92 -41.17
C LYS A 297 31.08 -2.77 -41.49
N SER A 298 31.52 -1.53 -41.49
CA SER A 298 30.67 -0.36 -41.80
C SER A 298 30.37 -0.19 -43.29
N GLY A 299 31.00 -0.96 -44.18
CA GLY A 299 30.75 -0.95 -45.62
C GLY A 299 29.88 -2.07 -46.15
N GLN A 300 29.59 -3.10 -45.35
CA GLN A 300 28.64 -4.18 -45.70
C GLN A 300 27.64 -4.35 -44.57
N THR A 301 26.56 -3.59 -44.65
CA THR A 301 25.46 -3.65 -43.71
C THR A 301 24.71 -4.96 -43.84
N ALA A 302 25.10 -5.96 -43.05
CA ALA A 302 24.08 -6.91 -42.60
C ALA A 302 23.15 -6.15 -41.66
N PRO A 303 21.84 -6.13 -41.88
CA PRO A 303 20.90 -5.39 -41.04
C PRO A 303 21.05 -5.85 -39.61
N LEU A 304 21.35 -4.92 -38.70
CA LEU A 304 21.43 -5.15 -37.23
C LEU A 304 20.08 -5.60 -36.64
N VAL A 305 19.07 -5.76 -37.49
CA VAL A 305 17.74 -6.28 -37.17
C VAL A 305 17.34 -7.24 -38.28
N PRO A 306 16.96 -8.51 -38.00
CA PRO A 306 16.40 -9.40 -39.00
C PRO A 306 15.11 -8.78 -39.54
N GLN A 307 15.06 -8.55 -40.85
CA GLN A 307 13.80 -8.23 -41.53
C GLN A 307 12.84 -9.40 -41.29
N ARG A 308 11.79 -9.19 -40.52
CA ARG A 308 10.63 -10.08 -40.57
C ARG A 308 10.06 -9.97 -41.96
N VAL A 309 10.24 -11.03 -42.73
CA VAL A 309 9.53 -11.27 -43.99
C VAL A 309 8.02 -11.09 -43.72
N LYS A 310 7.41 -10.14 -44.47
CA LYS A 310 5.95 -10.04 -44.53
C LYS A 310 5.45 -11.33 -45.16
N GLY A 311 4.72 -12.11 -44.42
CA GLY A 311 3.80 -13.12 -44.86
C GLY A 311 2.42 -12.76 -44.32
#